data_ca3a73c028a4af22950be51e7c3c6135
#
_entry.id   ca3a73c028a4af22950be51e7c3c6135
#
_cell.length_a   1.000
_cell.length_b   1.000
_cell.length_c   1.000
_cell.angle_alpha   90.00
_cell.angle_beta   90.00
_cell.angle_gamma   90.00
#
_symmetry.space_group_name_H-M   'P 1'
#
loop_
_entity.id
_entity.type
_entity.pdbx_description
1 polymer ?
#
loop_
_entity_poly.entity_id
_entity_poly.type
_entity_poly.pdbx_seq_one_letter_code
_entity_poly.pdbx_strand_id
1 'polypeptide(L)'
;MFKLTVKPAGTSRRAAVGTIWALRALVLATGLVAPLQARAQATAGGDPPPSLWTRDTLSGEWGGLRGALGLDFWATGFYQDVFKGTGEDDGDLCGRVDLMINGDTGKFGLWQGGGLHAHVTYRGGDLPGFRGGALLPVHTSGVLPLDGKDEVVAASLYYSQRFGDARLMLGKINALDLPARHPFFGGWGTDRFWNVAFVAPPSGVLPPVIMGGILTYSFAPYSLTAMVFDPNDQTNSYSFNRLFADGVNVSLSLARSGEFAGRKSGAAITATYSTAEGTDWSQIGLPPGSQTTTKEGSYNVAVDISHLLVESARVPGKGLGLYVKAAIADGNPNPVKRSFVGGVAGHAIVPGQPLDYFGVGYFFFNFSDELQNAVAPVGRFNDEQGIEAYYAFVPTPWLRLTANLQWVNPANGANPSVWLGGLRVRVAF
;
A
#
# COMPACT_ATOMS: atom_id res chain seq x y z
N MET A 1 -20.08 -7.61 32.75
CA MET A 1 -21.34 -6.86 32.71
C MET A 1 -21.02 -5.45 32.22
N PHE A 2 -20.90 -5.27 30.92
CA PHE A 2 -20.64 -3.98 30.29
C PHE A 2 -21.96 -3.44 29.73
N LYS A 3 -22.41 -2.32 30.28
CA LYS A 3 -23.56 -1.58 29.77
C LYS A 3 -23.18 -0.83 28.51
N LEU A 4 -23.72 -1.27 27.39
CA LEU A 4 -23.77 -0.48 26.16
C LEU A 4 -24.77 0.66 26.35
N THR A 5 -24.26 1.87 26.47
CA THR A 5 -25.08 3.08 26.42
C THR A 5 -25.09 3.57 24.98
N VAL A 6 -26.19 3.33 24.29
CA VAL A 6 -26.47 3.94 22.98
C VAL A 6 -26.72 5.42 23.19
N LYS A 7 -25.86 6.28 22.67
CA LYS A 7 -26.12 7.72 22.53
C LYS A 7 -26.90 7.98 21.25
N PRO A 8 -27.92 8.85 21.29
CA PRO A 8 -28.67 9.19 20.08
C PRO A 8 -27.84 10.02 19.11
N ALA A 9 -28.11 9.84 17.82
CA ALA A 9 -27.52 10.53 16.70
C ALA A 9 -27.60 12.06 16.85
N GLY A 10 -26.45 12.68 17.08
CA GLY A 10 -26.28 14.13 17.10
C GLY A 10 -25.85 14.61 15.71
N THR A 11 -26.71 15.42 15.11
CA THR A 11 -26.67 15.99 13.77
C THR A 11 -25.36 16.70 13.39
N SER A 12 -24.71 16.25 12.37
CA SER A 12 -24.12 16.88 11.15
C SER A 12 -23.45 18.26 11.15
N ARG A 13 -22.85 18.75 12.21
CA ARG A 13 -21.97 19.93 12.09
C ARG A 13 -20.50 19.61 11.86
N ARG A 14 -20.03 18.39 12.16
CA ARG A 14 -18.64 17.97 11.96
C ARG A 14 -18.33 17.55 10.51
N ALA A 15 -19.29 16.97 9.81
CA ALA A 15 -19.12 16.60 8.39
C ALA A 15 -18.83 17.83 7.50
N ALA A 16 -19.46 18.97 7.79
CA ALA A 16 -19.24 20.22 7.04
C ALA A 16 -17.82 20.78 7.17
N VAL A 17 -17.15 20.58 8.31
CA VAL A 17 -15.78 21.08 8.51
C VAL A 17 -14.76 20.19 7.81
N GLY A 18 -14.89 18.86 7.87
CA GLY A 18 -14.01 17.94 7.12
C GLY A 18 -14.12 18.11 5.61
N THR A 19 -15.35 18.31 5.10
CA THR A 19 -15.60 18.56 3.68
C THR A 19 -14.99 19.90 3.21
N ILE A 20 -14.99 20.94 4.06
CA ILE A 20 -14.37 22.23 3.76
C ILE A 20 -12.86 22.12 3.67
N TRP A 21 -12.20 21.29 4.48
CA TRP A 21 -10.75 21.10 4.43
C TRP A 21 -10.32 20.23 3.24
N ALA A 22 -11.04 19.16 2.91
CA ALA A 22 -10.79 18.35 1.72
C ALA A 22 -11.02 19.17 0.42
N LEU A 23 -12.06 19.99 0.39
CA LEU A 23 -12.31 20.95 -0.69
C LEU A 23 -11.28 22.09 -0.72
N ARG A 24 -10.81 22.58 0.43
CA ARG A 24 -9.75 23.59 0.49
C ARG A 24 -8.41 23.05 0.02
N ALA A 25 -8.04 21.81 0.35
CA ALA A 25 -6.84 21.14 -0.20
C ALA A 25 -6.97 20.96 -1.73
N LEU A 26 -8.16 20.63 -2.21
CA LEU A 26 -8.44 20.49 -3.64
C LEU A 26 -8.43 21.86 -4.35
N VAL A 27 -9.00 22.91 -3.74
CA VAL A 27 -9.05 24.29 -4.28
C VAL A 27 -7.66 24.95 -4.24
N LEU A 28 -6.82 24.69 -3.25
CA LEU A 28 -5.43 25.15 -3.23
C LEU A 28 -4.60 24.47 -4.34
N ALA A 29 -4.85 23.18 -4.61
CA ALA A 29 -4.23 22.47 -5.74
C ALA A 29 -4.71 23.02 -7.10
N THR A 30 -5.99 23.40 -7.22
CA THR A 30 -6.54 23.96 -8.47
C THR A 30 -6.21 25.43 -8.70
N GLY A 31 -6.05 26.24 -7.65
CA GLY A 31 -5.66 27.65 -7.75
C GLY A 31 -4.23 27.89 -8.26
N LEU A 32 -3.34 26.91 -8.10
CA LEU A 32 -1.96 26.93 -8.63
C LEU A 32 -1.85 26.47 -10.09
N VAL A 33 -2.93 25.92 -10.67
CA VAL A 33 -2.90 25.29 -12.00
C VAL A 33 -3.22 26.27 -13.15
N ALA A 34 -3.81 27.40 -12.89
CA ALA A 34 -4.28 28.33 -13.95
C ALA A 34 -3.19 28.90 -14.90
N PRO A 35 -1.92 29.16 -14.47
CA PRO A 35 -0.90 29.67 -15.41
C PRO A 35 -0.13 28.58 -16.19
N LEU A 36 -0.37 27.28 -15.96
CA LEU A 36 0.46 26.18 -16.46
C LEU A 36 -0.12 25.46 -17.71
N GLN A 37 -1.31 25.80 -18.15
CA GLN A 37 -1.96 25.15 -19.32
C GLN A 37 -1.27 25.45 -20.68
N ALA A 38 -0.38 26.40 -20.76
CA ALA A 38 0.21 26.83 -22.03
C ALA A 38 1.40 25.98 -22.53
N ARG A 39 1.92 25.00 -21.74
CA ARG A 39 3.09 24.20 -22.12
C ARG A 39 2.86 22.71 -22.40
N ALA A 40 1.64 22.23 -22.31
CA ALA A 40 1.33 20.78 -22.40
C ALA A 40 1.15 20.25 -23.85
N GLN A 41 1.43 21.01 -24.90
CA GLN A 41 1.09 20.64 -26.30
C GLN A 41 2.22 20.12 -27.17
N ALA A 42 3.40 19.80 -26.66
CA ALA A 42 4.46 19.27 -27.48
C ALA A 42 5.07 18.00 -26.86
N THR A 43 4.69 16.84 -27.35
CA THR A 43 5.52 15.70 -27.76
C THR A 43 4.69 14.42 -27.81
N ALA A 44 4.26 14.06 -29.00
CA ALA A 44 3.77 12.71 -29.31
C ALA A 44 4.99 11.80 -29.52
N GLY A 45 5.16 10.81 -28.63
CA GLY A 45 6.17 9.74 -28.79
C GLY A 45 7.36 9.88 -27.85
N GLY A 46 7.16 9.67 -26.58
CA GLY A 46 8.22 9.62 -25.56
C GLY A 46 7.64 9.09 -24.25
N ASP A 47 8.51 8.78 -23.31
CA ASP A 47 8.15 8.52 -21.91
C ASP A 47 7.08 9.53 -21.43
N PRO A 48 6.16 9.14 -20.53
CA PRO A 48 5.20 10.08 -19.98
C PRO A 48 5.95 11.32 -19.54
N PRO A 49 5.47 12.53 -19.92
CA PRO A 49 6.17 13.74 -19.56
C PRO A 49 6.41 13.71 -18.04
N PRO A 50 7.59 14.11 -17.60
CA PRO A 50 7.89 14.24 -16.19
C PRO A 50 6.80 15.07 -15.51
N SER A 51 6.51 14.81 -14.23
CA SER A 51 5.59 15.63 -13.44
C SER A 51 5.79 17.12 -13.76
N LEU A 52 4.75 17.95 -13.71
CA LEU A 52 4.83 19.40 -14.03
C LEU A 52 5.98 20.10 -13.32
N TRP A 53 6.42 19.54 -12.21
CA TRP A 53 7.63 19.85 -11.46
C TRP A 53 8.66 18.77 -11.82
N THR A 54 9.29 18.91 -12.96
CA THR A 54 10.43 18.06 -13.29
C THR A 54 11.49 18.27 -12.23
N ARG A 55 12.28 17.23 -11.96
CA ARG A 55 13.52 17.35 -11.17
C ARG A 55 14.33 18.61 -11.51
N ASP A 56 14.24 19.07 -12.75
CA ASP A 56 14.96 20.23 -13.26
C ASP A 56 14.32 21.59 -12.92
N THR A 57 13.00 21.67 -12.71
CA THR A 57 12.35 22.95 -12.38
C THR A 57 12.51 23.35 -10.92
N LEU A 58 12.32 22.40 -9.99
CA LEU A 58 12.53 22.71 -8.56
C LEU A 58 14.02 22.84 -8.21
N SER A 59 14.89 21.99 -8.80
CA SER A 59 16.32 22.07 -8.58
C SER A 59 16.98 23.27 -9.29
N GLY A 60 16.36 23.83 -10.33
CA GLY A 60 16.85 24.97 -11.09
C GLY A 60 16.82 26.29 -10.32
N GLU A 61 15.88 26.46 -9.40
CA GLU A 61 15.72 27.69 -8.61
C GLU A 61 16.61 27.74 -7.34
N TRP A 62 17.08 26.59 -6.85
CA TRP A 62 17.86 26.47 -5.61
C TRP A 62 19.38 26.39 -5.83
N GLY A 63 19.86 26.95 -6.91
CA GLY A 63 21.26 27.38 -7.18
C GLY A 63 22.45 26.43 -6.97
N GLY A 64 22.36 25.36 -6.21
CA GLY A 64 23.45 24.41 -5.93
C GLY A 64 22.96 22.97 -5.82
N LEU A 65 21.64 22.75 -5.81
CA LEU A 65 21.02 21.45 -5.60
C LEU A 65 20.56 20.79 -6.91
N ARG A 66 20.94 21.34 -8.07
CA ARG A 66 20.51 20.86 -9.39
C ARG A 66 20.74 19.37 -9.59
N GLY A 67 19.63 18.62 -9.65
CA GLY A 67 19.64 17.18 -9.85
C GLY A 67 20.09 16.35 -8.64
N ALA A 68 20.54 16.99 -7.53
CA ALA A 68 20.90 16.28 -6.31
C ALA A 68 19.69 15.97 -5.42
N LEU A 69 18.63 16.77 -5.51
CA LEU A 69 17.37 16.60 -4.79
C LEU A 69 16.24 16.30 -5.78
N GLY A 70 15.49 15.23 -5.53
CA GLY A 70 14.25 14.89 -6.22
C GLY A 70 13.08 15.02 -5.25
N LEU A 71 11.99 15.65 -5.69
CA LEU A 71 10.76 15.79 -4.93
C LEU A 71 9.62 15.23 -5.77
N ASP A 72 8.82 14.35 -5.18
CA ASP A 72 7.56 13.86 -5.75
C ASP A 72 6.46 14.19 -4.75
N PHE A 73 5.46 14.92 -5.20
CA PHE A 73 4.33 15.35 -4.37
C PHE A 73 3.02 14.93 -5.01
N TRP A 74 2.09 14.40 -4.23
CA TRP A 74 0.73 14.19 -4.69
C TRP A 74 -0.29 14.39 -3.57
N ALA A 75 -1.46 14.87 -3.97
CA ALA A 75 -2.64 14.98 -3.14
C ALA A 75 -3.73 14.07 -3.70
N THR A 76 -4.43 13.35 -2.82
CA THR A 76 -5.47 12.39 -3.18
C THR A 76 -6.70 12.62 -2.32
N GLY A 77 -7.84 12.83 -2.95
CA GLY A 77 -9.16 12.84 -2.30
C GLY A 77 -9.89 11.53 -2.60
N PHE A 78 -10.63 11.03 -1.62
CA PHE A 78 -11.40 9.79 -1.71
C PHE A 78 -12.82 10.01 -1.22
N TYR A 79 -13.77 9.40 -1.91
CA TYR A 79 -15.12 9.12 -1.44
C TYR A 79 -15.35 7.62 -1.53
N GLN A 80 -15.87 7.00 -0.49
CA GLN A 80 -16.28 5.60 -0.51
C GLN A 80 -17.59 5.44 0.25
N ASP A 81 -18.47 4.59 -0.29
CA ASP A 81 -19.77 4.30 0.26
C ASP A 81 -20.03 2.79 0.29
N VAL A 82 -20.82 2.34 1.26
CA VAL A 82 -21.38 0.99 1.34
C VAL A 82 -22.81 1.04 0.84
N PHE A 83 -23.05 0.61 -0.38
CA PHE A 83 -24.40 0.68 -0.97
C PHE A 83 -25.20 -0.61 -0.80
N LYS A 84 -24.62 -1.66 -0.19
CA LYS A 84 -25.33 -2.86 0.21
C LYS A 84 -24.55 -3.63 1.26
N GLY A 85 -25.22 -4.05 2.33
CA GLY A 85 -24.66 -4.87 3.40
C GLY A 85 -24.48 -4.12 4.71
N THR A 86 -23.56 -4.54 5.55
CA THR A 86 -23.29 -3.90 6.85
C THR A 86 -22.76 -2.48 6.66
N GLY A 87 -23.44 -1.48 7.24
CA GLY A 87 -23.08 -0.06 7.12
C GLY A 87 -23.58 0.56 5.81
N GLU A 88 -24.69 0.07 5.26
CA GLU A 88 -25.38 0.67 4.11
C GLU A 88 -25.71 2.14 4.36
N ASP A 89 -25.58 2.98 3.31
CA ASP A 89 -25.73 4.43 3.33
C ASP A 89 -24.71 5.19 4.23
N ASP A 90 -23.56 4.60 4.46
CA ASP A 90 -22.49 5.18 5.26
C ASP A 90 -21.33 5.64 4.34
N GLY A 91 -21.55 6.72 3.61
CA GLY A 91 -20.58 7.33 2.69
C GLY A 91 -19.73 8.41 3.35
N ASP A 92 -18.40 8.33 3.21
CA ASP A 92 -17.45 9.26 3.81
C ASP A 92 -16.39 9.75 2.84
N LEU A 93 -15.75 10.85 3.24
CA LEU A 93 -14.68 11.51 2.52
C LEU A 93 -13.38 11.51 3.33
N CYS A 94 -12.26 11.28 2.65
CA CYS A 94 -10.96 11.58 3.23
C CYS A 94 -10.01 12.15 2.17
N GLY A 95 -8.96 12.83 2.67
CA GLY A 95 -7.86 13.33 1.86
C GLY A 95 -6.53 12.83 2.38
N ARG A 96 -5.59 12.61 1.47
CA ARG A 96 -4.22 12.25 1.79
C ARG A 96 -3.25 13.06 0.94
N VAL A 97 -2.16 13.47 1.56
CA VAL A 97 -1.04 14.16 0.91
C VAL A 97 0.22 13.37 1.17
N ASP A 98 1.00 13.13 0.13
CA ASP A 98 2.27 12.42 0.20
C ASP A 98 3.38 13.28 -0.43
N LEU A 99 4.52 13.35 0.25
CA LEU A 99 5.74 13.98 -0.21
C LEU A 99 6.90 13.00 -0.11
N MET A 100 7.49 12.67 -1.26
CA MET A 100 8.74 11.91 -1.31
C MET A 100 9.92 12.84 -1.59
N ILE A 101 10.97 12.71 -0.80
CA ILE A 101 12.21 13.46 -0.91
C ILE A 101 13.33 12.46 -1.18
N ASN A 102 14.10 12.67 -2.24
CA ASN A 102 15.19 11.80 -2.63
C ASN A 102 16.45 12.64 -2.86
N GLY A 103 17.48 12.45 -2.06
CA GLY A 103 18.78 13.12 -2.19
C GLY A 103 19.84 12.17 -2.74
N ASP A 104 20.66 12.63 -3.66
CA ASP A 104 21.81 11.90 -4.24
C ASP A 104 23.11 12.44 -3.67
N THR A 105 23.82 11.64 -2.86
CA THR A 105 25.05 12.07 -2.19
C THR A 105 26.17 12.42 -3.17
N GLY A 106 26.29 11.71 -4.30
CA GLY A 106 27.30 12.02 -5.31
C GLY A 106 27.08 13.37 -5.97
N LYS A 107 25.83 13.72 -6.23
CA LYS A 107 25.46 15.03 -6.79
C LYS A 107 25.57 16.17 -5.77
N PHE A 108 25.50 15.87 -4.47
CA PHE A 108 25.84 16.81 -3.41
C PHE A 108 27.35 17.01 -3.25
N GLY A 109 28.20 16.32 -4.03
CA GLY A 109 29.65 16.40 -3.91
C GLY A 109 30.22 15.58 -2.73
N LEU A 110 29.45 14.66 -2.19
CA LEU A 110 29.86 13.75 -1.12
C LEU A 110 30.43 12.46 -1.75
N TRP A 111 29.91 11.30 -1.42
CA TRP A 111 30.36 10.02 -1.99
C TRP A 111 29.35 9.47 -3.03
N GLN A 112 29.84 8.67 -3.95
CA GLN A 112 29.04 8.11 -5.04
C GLN A 112 28.15 6.93 -4.57
N GLY A 113 26.98 6.81 -5.20
CA GLY A 113 26.04 5.70 -5.00
C GLY A 113 25.20 5.77 -3.73
N GLY A 114 25.38 6.81 -2.90
CA GLY A 114 24.57 7.04 -1.71
C GLY A 114 23.28 7.80 -2.03
N GLY A 115 22.25 7.56 -1.21
CA GLY A 115 20.96 8.27 -1.29
C GLY A 115 20.33 8.46 0.07
N LEU A 116 19.70 9.61 0.28
CA LEU A 116 18.86 9.90 1.43
C LEU A 116 17.41 9.95 0.97
N HIS A 117 16.52 9.26 1.67
CA HIS A 117 15.14 9.11 1.26
C HIS A 117 14.19 9.40 2.42
N ALA A 118 13.15 10.20 2.15
CA ALA A 118 12.06 10.42 3.09
C ALA A 118 10.71 10.30 2.35
N HIS A 119 9.71 9.73 3.03
CA HIS A 119 8.31 9.72 2.61
C HIS A 119 7.49 10.27 3.77
N VAL A 120 6.96 11.47 3.59
CA VAL A 120 6.09 12.14 4.56
C VAL A 120 4.67 12.08 4.06
N THR A 121 3.76 11.66 4.91
CA THR A 121 2.34 11.53 4.57
C THR A 121 1.47 12.23 5.60
N TYR A 122 0.38 12.85 5.13
CA TYR A 122 -0.69 13.42 5.93
C TYR A 122 -2.02 12.82 5.49
N ARG A 123 -2.91 12.54 6.41
CA ARG A 123 -4.27 12.10 6.15
C ARG A 123 -5.26 12.90 6.98
N GLY A 124 -6.34 13.39 6.37
CA GLY A 124 -7.45 14.06 7.04
C GLY A 124 -8.80 13.57 6.53
N GLY A 125 -9.84 13.74 7.34
CA GLY A 125 -11.21 13.32 7.03
C GLY A 125 -11.64 12.06 7.79
N ASP A 126 -12.85 11.60 7.52
CA ASP A 126 -13.54 10.61 8.35
C ASP A 126 -13.69 9.22 7.69
N LEU A 127 -13.15 9.00 6.48
CA LEU A 127 -13.22 7.71 5.79
C LEU A 127 -12.35 6.67 6.53
N PRO A 128 -12.96 5.69 7.23
CA PRO A 128 -12.21 4.62 7.88
C PRO A 128 -11.70 3.61 6.86
N GLY A 129 -10.59 2.95 7.18
CA GLY A 129 -10.06 1.89 6.33
C GLY A 129 -10.85 0.59 6.37
N PHE A 130 -11.57 0.35 7.49
CA PHE A 130 -12.39 -0.85 7.71
C PHE A 130 -13.86 -0.49 7.57
N ARG A 131 -14.53 -1.09 6.60
CA ARG A 131 -15.95 -0.85 6.32
C ARG A 131 -16.64 -2.16 5.95
N GLY A 132 -17.97 -2.15 6.00
CA GLY A 132 -18.77 -3.28 5.57
C GLY A 132 -18.64 -4.52 6.44
N GLY A 133 -18.07 -4.39 7.64
CA GLY A 133 -17.76 -5.51 8.53
C GLY A 133 -16.57 -6.37 8.07
N ALA A 134 -15.80 -5.92 7.08
CA ALA A 134 -14.56 -6.56 6.64
C ALA A 134 -13.52 -6.53 7.78
N LEU A 135 -12.77 -7.60 7.93
CA LEU A 135 -11.67 -7.72 8.89
C LEU A 135 -10.41 -7.05 8.36
N LEU A 136 -10.20 -7.11 7.05
CA LEU A 136 -9.07 -6.48 6.39
C LEU A 136 -9.45 -5.12 5.80
N PRO A 137 -8.52 -4.15 5.79
CA PRO A 137 -8.80 -2.83 5.25
C PRO A 137 -9.27 -2.85 3.80
N VAL A 138 -10.50 -2.43 3.56
CA VAL A 138 -11.06 -2.21 2.21
C VAL A 138 -10.56 -0.91 1.59
N HIS A 139 -9.93 -0.06 2.41
CA HIS A 139 -9.33 1.21 2.01
C HIS A 139 -7.96 1.39 2.67
N THR A 140 -6.89 0.93 2.02
CA THR A 140 -5.53 0.94 2.56
C THR A 140 -5.07 2.33 2.99
N SER A 141 -5.27 3.34 2.15
CA SER A 141 -4.88 4.73 2.43
C SER A 141 -5.62 5.34 3.63
N GLY A 142 -6.72 4.73 4.07
CA GLY A 142 -7.47 5.11 5.25
C GLY A 142 -6.83 4.67 6.56
N VAL A 143 -5.91 3.70 6.54
CA VAL A 143 -5.29 3.15 7.76
C VAL A 143 -3.76 3.08 7.69
N LEU A 144 -3.14 2.85 6.53
CA LEU A 144 -1.71 2.60 6.43
C LEU A 144 -0.97 3.73 5.72
N PRO A 145 0.21 4.12 6.19
CA PRO A 145 0.90 3.72 7.42
C PRO A 145 0.55 4.60 8.64
N LEU A 146 -0.65 5.11 8.71
CA LEU A 146 -1.08 6.13 9.68
C LEU A 146 -1.79 5.47 10.86
N ASP A 147 -1.51 5.97 12.06
CA ASP A 147 -2.11 5.49 13.30
C ASP A 147 -3.40 6.24 13.67
N GLY A 148 -3.63 7.39 13.06
CA GLY A 148 -4.78 8.24 13.31
C GLY A 148 -5.18 9.09 12.11
N LYS A 149 -6.12 10.01 12.33
CA LYS A 149 -6.49 11.07 11.40
C LYS A 149 -5.87 12.39 11.83
N ASP A 150 -5.72 13.30 10.86
CA ASP A 150 -5.16 14.64 11.06
C ASP A 150 -3.70 14.63 11.57
N GLU A 151 -2.96 13.58 11.19
CA GLU A 151 -1.56 13.40 11.56
C GLU A 151 -0.62 13.54 10.37
N VAL A 152 0.60 14.02 10.66
CA VAL A 152 1.73 14.01 9.73
C VAL A 152 2.74 12.98 10.20
N VAL A 153 3.04 12.02 9.35
CA VAL A 153 3.96 10.92 9.65
C VAL A 153 5.09 10.88 8.64
N ALA A 154 6.33 10.82 9.10
CA ALA A 154 7.46 10.42 8.28
C ALA A 154 7.46 8.87 8.22
N ALA A 155 6.74 8.34 7.24
CA ALA A 155 6.57 6.90 7.05
C ALA A 155 7.85 6.22 6.59
N SER A 156 8.69 6.91 5.79
CA SER A 156 10.04 6.48 5.46
C SER A 156 11.06 7.55 5.81
N LEU A 157 12.19 7.12 6.36
CA LEU A 157 13.40 7.91 6.55
C LEU A 157 14.59 6.94 6.56
N TYR A 158 15.25 6.79 5.41
CA TYR A 158 16.32 5.83 5.26
C TYR A 158 17.47 6.32 4.38
N TYR A 159 18.63 5.76 4.61
CA TYR A 159 19.80 5.87 3.76
C TYR A 159 19.86 4.66 2.81
N SER A 160 20.31 4.88 1.57
CA SER A 160 20.65 3.80 0.65
C SER A 160 22.08 3.96 0.11
N GLN A 161 22.75 2.83 -0.13
CA GLN A 161 24.07 2.79 -0.78
C GLN A 161 24.12 1.70 -1.83
N ARG A 162 24.63 2.05 -3.00
CA ARG A 162 24.92 1.09 -4.07
C ARG A 162 26.41 0.76 -4.08
N PHE A 163 26.72 -0.53 -4.17
CA PHE A 163 28.06 -1.09 -4.32
C PHE A 163 28.06 -2.07 -5.51
N GLY A 164 28.33 -1.53 -6.73
CA GLY A 164 28.15 -2.32 -7.96
C GLY A 164 26.72 -2.85 -8.09
N ASP A 165 26.56 -4.16 -8.10
CA ASP A 165 25.28 -4.86 -8.21
C ASP A 165 24.54 -5.02 -6.89
N ALA A 166 25.16 -4.65 -5.77
CA ALA A 166 24.55 -4.66 -4.46
C ALA A 166 23.96 -3.28 -4.10
N ARG A 167 22.80 -3.29 -3.43
CA ARG A 167 22.17 -2.11 -2.84
C ARG A 167 21.78 -2.40 -1.39
N LEU A 168 22.26 -1.57 -0.49
CA LEU A 168 21.89 -1.57 0.92
C LEU A 168 20.91 -0.42 1.19
N MET A 169 19.89 -0.66 2.02
CA MET A 169 19.00 0.37 2.57
C MET A 169 18.97 0.19 4.09
N LEU A 170 19.09 1.29 4.85
CA LEU A 170 19.10 1.27 6.30
C LEU A 170 18.24 2.39 6.86
N GLY A 171 17.34 2.07 7.78
CA GLY A 171 16.52 3.04 8.48
C GLY A 171 15.06 2.64 8.62
N LYS A 172 14.20 3.65 8.69
CA LYS A 172 12.75 3.53 8.76
C LYS A 172 12.16 3.47 7.33
N ILE A 173 11.41 2.43 7.00
CA ILE A 173 10.92 2.18 5.64
C ILE A 173 9.43 1.81 5.70
N ASN A 174 8.60 2.58 5.02
CA ASN A 174 7.21 2.22 4.79
C ASN A 174 7.14 0.95 3.92
N ALA A 175 6.55 -0.11 4.43
CA ALA A 175 6.44 -1.38 3.72
C ALA A 175 5.67 -1.24 2.40
N LEU A 176 4.74 -0.27 2.30
CA LEU A 176 4.02 0.03 1.06
C LEU A 176 4.90 0.63 -0.04
N ASP A 177 6.05 1.22 0.30
CA ASP A 177 6.99 1.76 -0.71
C ASP A 177 7.67 0.64 -1.51
N LEU A 178 7.78 -0.57 -0.94
CA LEU A 178 8.44 -1.71 -1.58
C LEU A 178 7.66 -2.21 -2.82
N PRO A 179 6.36 -2.54 -2.74
CA PRO A 179 5.56 -2.96 -3.88
C PRO A 179 4.96 -1.79 -4.69
N ALA A 180 5.15 -0.54 -4.29
CA ALA A 180 4.41 0.60 -4.84
C ALA A 180 4.54 0.76 -6.36
N ARG A 181 5.69 0.40 -6.93
CA ARG A 181 5.99 0.51 -8.36
C ARG A 181 5.74 -0.77 -9.15
N HIS A 182 5.19 -1.81 -8.53
CA HIS A 182 4.83 -3.02 -9.27
C HIS A 182 3.82 -2.70 -10.39
N PRO A 183 3.93 -3.30 -11.60
CA PRO A 183 3.11 -2.89 -12.75
C PRO A 183 1.61 -3.17 -12.57
N PHE A 184 1.20 -4.14 -11.77
CA PHE A 184 -0.18 -4.61 -11.68
C PHE A 184 -0.86 -4.37 -10.34
N PHE A 185 -0.13 -4.27 -9.24
CA PHE A 185 -0.65 -4.07 -7.87
C PHE A 185 0.17 -3.02 -7.10
N GLY A 186 -0.03 -2.87 -5.79
CA GLY A 186 0.64 -1.84 -4.99
C GLY A 186 0.06 -0.45 -5.19
N GLY A 187 0.91 0.59 -5.25
CA GLY A 187 0.48 1.98 -5.48
C GLY A 187 -0.10 2.68 -4.26
N TRP A 188 0.30 2.28 -3.05
CA TRP A 188 -0.07 2.88 -1.75
C TRP A 188 -1.59 2.96 -1.45
N GLY A 189 -2.45 2.32 -2.25
CA GLY A 189 -3.89 2.57 -2.22
C GLY A 189 -4.31 3.92 -2.82
N THR A 190 -3.35 4.76 -3.23
CA THR A 190 -3.60 6.08 -3.85
C THR A 190 -3.56 6.04 -5.37
N ASP A 191 -3.07 4.95 -5.97
CA ASP A 191 -2.85 4.87 -7.41
C ASP A 191 -3.71 3.81 -8.11
N ARG A 192 -3.71 2.55 -7.63
CA ARG A 192 -4.40 1.40 -8.25
C ARG A 192 -5.53 0.89 -7.37
N PHE A 193 -5.43 -0.34 -6.91
CA PHE A 193 -6.36 -0.94 -5.95
C PHE A 193 -6.39 -0.16 -4.62
N TRP A 194 -7.51 -0.26 -3.91
CA TRP A 194 -7.72 0.36 -2.60
C TRP A 194 -7.60 -0.65 -1.47
N ASN A 195 -8.09 -1.87 -1.69
CA ASN A 195 -8.09 -2.92 -0.69
C ASN A 195 -6.66 -3.37 -0.38
N VAL A 196 -6.34 -3.55 0.90
CA VAL A 196 -5.00 -3.96 1.35
C VAL A 196 -4.54 -5.27 0.72
N ALA A 197 -5.46 -6.16 0.40
CA ALA A 197 -5.15 -7.42 -0.27
C ALA A 197 -4.29 -7.24 -1.53
N PHE A 198 -4.55 -6.18 -2.30
CA PHE A 198 -3.85 -5.88 -3.54
C PHE A 198 -2.72 -4.87 -3.35
N VAL A 199 -2.78 -4.04 -2.33
CA VAL A 199 -1.77 -3.02 -2.07
C VAL A 199 -0.56 -3.62 -1.36
N ALA A 200 -0.79 -4.37 -0.29
CA ALA A 200 0.22 -5.09 0.48
C ALA A 200 -0.47 -6.28 1.18
N PRO A 201 -0.49 -7.46 0.55
CA PRO A 201 -1.15 -8.63 1.13
C PRO A 201 -0.69 -8.89 2.55
N PRO A 202 -1.62 -8.98 3.51
CA PRO A 202 -1.28 -9.14 4.92
C PRO A 202 -0.64 -10.51 5.14
N SER A 203 0.55 -10.50 5.74
CA SER A 203 1.26 -11.73 6.13
C SER A 203 1.27 -11.96 7.63
N GLY A 204 0.90 -10.94 8.42
CA GLY A 204 1.03 -10.95 9.87
C GLY A 204 2.47 -10.86 10.39
N VAL A 205 3.47 -10.88 9.51
CA VAL A 205 4.91 -10.86 9.87
C VAL A 205 5.58 -9.54 9.47
N LEU A 206 5.05 -8.86 8.45
CA LEU A 206 5.60 -7.58 7.99
C LEU A 206 4.74 -6.41 8.51
N PRO A 207 5.27 -5.57 9.42
CA PRO A 207 4.55 -4.40 9.90
C PRO A 207 4.43 -3.32 8.81
N PRO A 208 3.47 -2.39 8.91
CA PRO A 208 3.28 -1.29 7.96
C PRO A 208 4.50 -0.42 7.75
N VAL A 209 5.23 -0.14 8.82
CA VAL A 209 6.51 0.58 8.79
C VAL A 209 7.56 -0.24 9.52
N ILE A 210 8.59 -0.63 8.80
CA ILE A 210 9.73 -1.39 9.33
C ILE A 210 10.88 -0.46 9.70
N MET A 211 11.68 -0.86 10.68
CA MET A 211 12.98 -0.26 10.99
C MET A 211 14.03 -1.33 10.96
N GLY A 212 15.05 -1.16 10.09
CA GLY A 212 16.06 -2.19 9.89
C GLY A 212 16.88 -1.98 8.63
N GLY A 213 17.34 -3.09 8.04
CA GLY A 213 18.17 -3.11 6.85
C GLY A 213 17.63 -4.03 5.75
N ILE A 214 17.82 -3.61 4.51
CA ILE A 214 17.49 -4.37 3.30
C ILE A 214 18.73 -4.39 2.41
N LEU A 215 19.23 -5.58 2.10
CA LEU A 215 20.32 -5.79 1.14
C LEU A 215 19.78 -6.53 -0.08
N THR A 216 19.92 -5.92 -1.25
CA THR A 216 19.57 -6.55 -2.54
C THR A 216 20.84 -6.73 -3.36
N TYR A 217 21.07 -7.93 -3.88
CA TYR A 217 22.12 -8.26 -4.85
C TYR A 217 21.47 -8.67 -6.18
N SER A 218 21.86 -8.00 -7.25
CA SER A 218 21.30 -8.21 -8.61
C SER A 218 22.30 -8.98 -9.47
N PHE A 219 21.87 -10.11 -10.02
CA PHE A 219 22.65 -10.94 -10.96
C PHE A 219 21.74 -11.46 -12.06
N ALA A 220 21.47 -10.55 -13.00
CA ALA A 220 20.45 -10.75 -14.04
C ALA A 220 20.44 -12.18 -14.63
N PRO A 221 19.24 -12.80 -14.78
CA PRO A 221 17.91 -12.23 -14.63
C PRO A 221 17.37 -12.29 -13.18
N TYR A 222 18.20 -12.60 -12.20
CA TYR A 222 17.82 -12.80 -10.81
C TYR A 222 18.22 -11.63 -9.92
N SER A 223 17.53 -11.53 -8.78
CA SER A 223 17.94 -10.72 -7.63
C SER A 223 17.65 -11.45 -6.34
N LEU A 224 18.58 -11.35 -5.38
CA LEU A 224 18.44 -11.85 -4.03
C LEU A 224 18.29 -10.65 -3.08
N THR A 225 17.24 -10.66 -2.26
CA THR A 225 17.02 -9.63 -1.25
C THR A 225 16.95 -10.27 0.12
N ALA A 226 17.77 -9.79 1.04
CA ALA A 226 17.74 -10.13 2.45
C ALA A 226 17.29 -8.92 3.26
N MET A 227 16.40 -9.12 4.24
CA MET A 227 15.91 -8.07 5.15
C MET A 227 16.08 -8.54 6.58
N VAL A 228 16.50 -7.60 7.45
CA VAL A 228 16.51 -7.77 8.91
C VAL A 228 15.86 -6.53 9.49
N PHE A 229 14.80 -6.71 10.26
CA PHE A 229 14.00 -5.57 10.76
C PHE A 229 13.29 -5.90 12.07
N ASP A 230 12.94 -4.84 12.79
CA ASP A 230 12.18 -4.92 14.03
C ASP A 230 10.78 -5.50 13.76
N PRO A 231 10.27 -6.42 14.60
CA PRO A 231 8.95 -7.02 14.42
C PRO A 231 7.78 -6.06 14.68
N ASN A 232 8.02 -4.98 15.44
CA ASN A 232 6.98 -4.02 15.79
C ASN A 232 6.78 -2.98 14.70
N ASP A 233 5.55 -2.46 14.60
CA ASP A 233 5.27 -1.31 13.73
C ASP A 233 5.97 -0.05 14.24
N GLN A 234 6.73 0.58 13.35
CA GLN A 234 7.55 1.73 13.65
C GLN A 234 6.93 3.05 13.15
N THR A 235 5.62 3.07 12.83
CA THR A 235 4.94 4.25 12.27
C THR A 235 5.21 5.50 13.11
N ASN A 236 5.06 5.43 14.42
CA ASN A 236 5.26 6.56 15.36
C ASN A 236 6.60 6.53 16.09
N SER A 237 7.53 5.63 15.71
CA SER A 237 8.84 5.55 16.33
C SER A 237 9.87 6.40 15.58
N TYR A 238 10.63 7.21 16.31
CA TYR A 238 11.74 8.04 15.81
C TYR A 238 13.01 7.79 16.63
N SER A 239 13.05 6.72 17.43
CA SER A 239 14.21 6.37 18.26
C SER A 239 14.62 4.91 18.05
N PHE A 240 15.87 4.60 18.35
CA PHE A 240 16.43 3.25 18.28
C PHE A 240 16.47 2.55 19.65
N ASN A 241 15.88 3.17 20.69
CA ASN A 241 16.03 2.71 22.07
C ASN A 241 15.49 1.31 22.35
N ARG A 242 14.51 0.88 21.57
CA ARG A 242 13.87 -0.45 21.69
C ARG A 242 14.04 -1.31 20.44
N LEU A 243 14.91 -0.89 19.53
CA LEU A 243 15.15 -1.65 18.30
C LEU A 243 15.57 -3.09 18.64
N PHE A 244 14.83 -4.07 18.10
CA PHE A 244 15.00 -5.51 18.35
C PHE A 244 14.79 -5.98 19.79
N ALA A 245 14.14 -5.16 20.65
CA ALA A 245 13.88 -5.55 22.04
C ALA A 245 12.90 -6.72 22.16
N ASP A 246 11.93 -6.81 21.26
CA ASP A 246 10.87 -7.81 21.28
C ASP A 246 11.09 -8.93 20.22
N GLY A 247 12.30 -9.03 19.67
CA GLY A 247 12.68 -10.04 18.69
C GLY A 247 13.22 -9.46 17.39
N VAL A 248 13.37 -10.30 16.37
CA VAL A 248 13.88 -9.93 15.05
C VAL A 248 13.08 -10.63 13.95
N ASN A 249 12.79 -9.90 12.88
CA ASN A 249 12.28 -10.46 11.65
C ASN A 249 13.38 -10.57 10.61
N VAL A 250 13.47 -11.73 9.98
CA VAL A 250 14.40 -12.00 8.89
C VAL A 250 13.61 -12.44 7.67
N SER A 251 13.86 -11.82 6.52
CA SER A 251 13.22 -12.17 5.27
C SER A 251 14.26 -12.40 4.18
N LEU A 252 14.04 -13.43 3.36
CA LEU A 252 14.85 -13.74 2.19
C LEU A 252 13.95 -13.90 0.98
N SER A 253 14.24 -13.17 -0.10
CA SER A 253 13.51 -13.21 -1.35
C SER A 253 14.43 -13.45 -2.53
N LEU A 254 14.11 -14.45 -3.34
CA LEU A 254 14.71 -14.66 -4.65
C LEU A 254 13.70 -14.29 -5.72
N ALA A 255 14.05 -13.32 -6.56
CA ALA A 255 13.21 -12.88 -7.66
C ALA A 255 13.92 -13.10 -9.01
N ARG A 256 13.12 -13.39 -10.02
CA ARG A 256 13.52 -13.44 -11.43
C ARG A 256 12.69 -12.41 -12.20
N SER A 257 13.36 -11.57 -12.97
CA SER A 257 12.74 -10.62 -13.88
C SER A 257 13.31 -10.82 -15.30
N GLY A 258 12.45 -10.86 -16.30
CA GLY A 258 12.89 -11.10 -17.67
C GLY A 258 11.71 -11.32 -18.61
N GLU A 259 11.95 -12.08 -19.65
CA GLU A 259 10.92 -12.47 -20.61
C GLU A 259 10.58 -13.96 -20.48
N PHE A 260 9.32 -14.25 -20.69
CA PHE A 260 8.80 -15.60 -20.90
C PHE A 260 7.83 -15.55 -22.08
N ALA A 261 8.00 -16.45 -23.04
CA ALA A 261 7.23 -16.46 -24.30
C ALA A 261 7.23 -15.09 -25.03
N GLY A 262 8.38 -14.39 -25.05
CA GLY A 262 8.53 -13.07 -25.67
C GLY A 262 7.79 -11.93 -24.98
N ARG A 263 7.39 -12.11 -23.70
CA ARG A 263 6.65 -11.11 -22.91
C ARG A 263 7.31 -10.91 -21.55
N LYS A 264 7.26 -9.68 -21.05
CA LYS A 264 7.78 -9.35 -19.71
C LYS A 264 7.10 -10.18 -18.64
N SER A 265 7.91 -10.78 -17.79
CA SER A 265 7.48 -11.66 -16.71
C SER A 265 8.34 -11.43 -15.47
N GLY A 266 7.73 -11.61 -14.31
CA GLY A 266 8.40 -11.61 -13.02
C GLY A 266 7.90 -12.78 -12.19
N ALA A 267 8.79 -13.36 -11.39
CA ALA A 267 8.44 -14.35 -10.37
C ALA A 267 9.34 -14.12 -9.16
N ALA A 268 8.79 -14.29 -7.96
CA ALA A 268 9.55 -14.23 -6.72
C ALA A 268 9.05 -15.28 -5.74
N ILE A 269 9.97 -15.76 -4.91
CA ILE A 269 9.65 -16.51 -3.70
C ILE A 269 10.27 -15.78 -2.52
N THR A 270 9.49 -15.57 -1.46
CA THR A 270 9.92 -14.87 -0.25
C THR A 270 9.57 -15.70 0.96
N ALA A 271 10.54 -15.93 1.84
CA ALA A 271 10.34 -16.53 3.15
C ALA A 271 10.68 -15.52 4.23
N THR A 272 9.80 -15.35 5.21
CA THR A 272 10.00 -14.47 6.36
C THR A 272 9.79 -15.27 7.64
N TYR A 273 10.68 -15.06 8.61
CA TYR A 273 10.62 -15.64 9.95
C TYR A 273 10.74 -14.51 10.98
N SER A 274 9.94 -14.61 12.03
CA SER A 274 9.98 -13.74 13.22
C SER A 274 10.35 -14.55 14.44
N THR A 275 11.19 -14.00 15.30
CA THR A 275 11.45 -14.56 16.64
C THR A 275 10.54 -13.91 17.70
N ALA A 276 9.75 -12.92 17.32
CA ALA A 276 8.86 -12.21 18.24
C ALA A 276 7.75 -13.12 18.78
N GLU A 277 7.31 -12.81 19.98
CA GLU A 277 6.10 -13.39 20.55
C GLU A 277 4.86 -12.77 19.90
N GLY A 278 3.87 -13.61 19.61
CA GLY A 278 2.56 -13.19 19.11
C GLY A 278 1.43 -13.80 19.95
N THR A 279 0.21 -13.40 19.71
CA THR A 279 -0.95 -13.94 20.40
C THR A 279 -1.11 -15.43 20.14
N ASP A 280 -1.18 -16.25 21.20
CA ASP A 280 -1.55 -17.66 21.06
C ASP A 280 -3.08 -17.80 20.92
N TRP A 281 -3.54 -17.95 19.70
CA TRP A 281 -4.98 -18.07 19.39
C TRP A 281 -5.62 -19.29 20.05
N SER A 282 -4.87 -20.37 20.29
CA SER A 282 -5.39 -21.58 20.92
C SER A 282 -5.79 -21.39 22.40
N GLN A 283 -5.27 -20.34 23.04
CA GLN A 283 -5.45 -20.09 24.46
C GLN A 283 -6.55 -19.04 24.76
N ILE A 284 -7.02 -18.28 23.76
CA ILE A 284 -7.97 -17.17 23.97
C ILE A 284 -9.30 -17.64 24.60
N GLY A 285 -9.75 -18.85 24.29
CA GLY A 285 -10.99 -19.42 24.85
C GLY A 285 -10.87 -20.03 26.23
N LEU A 286 -9.68 -20.08 26.81
CA LEU A 286 -9.46 -20.69 28.13
C LEU A 286 -9.81 -19.73 29.28
N PRO A 287 -10.17 -20.25 30.48
CA PRO A 287 -10.42 -19.42 31.65
C PRO A 287 -9.23 -18.53 32.02
N PRO A 288 -9.45 -17.31 32.51
CA PRO A 288 -8.38 -16.45 33.02
C PRO A 288 -7.53 -17.17 34.07
N GLY A 289 -6.19 -17.04 33.95
CA GLY A 289 -5.23 -17.65 34.85
C GLY A 289 -4.70 -19.04 34.40
N SER A 290 -5.34 -19.67 33.41
CA SER A 290 -4.84 -20.89 32.74
C SER A 290 -4.28 -20.62 31.33
N GLN A 291 -4.25 -19.36 30.91
CA GLN A 291 -3.85 -18.97 29.58
C GLN A 291 -2.33 -18.71 29.50
N THR A 292 -1.67 -19.31 28.50
CA THR A 292 -0.42 -18.80 27.96
C THR A 292 -0.77 -17.85 26.84
N THR A 293 -0.71 -16.54 27.07
CA THR A 293 -1.26 -15.53 26.15
C THR A 293 -0.40 -15.32 24.90
N THR A 294 0.84 -15.80 24.91
CA THR A 294 1.80 -15.60 23.81
C THR A 294 2.41 -16.91 23.33
N LYS A 295 2.78 -16.91 22.08
CA LYS A 295 3.54 -17.97 21.41
C LYS A 295 4.69 -17.35 20.64
N GLU A 296 5.88 -17.89 20.83
CA GLU A 296 7.10 -17.42 20.19
C GLU A 296 7.21 -17.92 18.75
N GLY A 297 7.70 -17.05 17.89
CA GLY A 297 8.03 -17.34 16.50
C GLY A 297 6.84 -17.43 15.57
N SER A 298 7.03 -16.93 14.35
CA SER A 298 6.07 -17.07 13.24
C SER A 298 6.81 -17.10 11.92
N TYR A 299 6.20 -17.71 10.91
CA TYR A 299 6.74 -17.70 9.56
C TYR A 299 5.69 -17.43 8.50
N ASN A 300 6.16 -16.95 7.35
CA ASN A 300 5.37 -16.80 6.13
C ASN A 300 6.24 -17.15 4.92
N VAL A 301 5.70 -17.92 3.98
CA VAL A 301 6.31 -18.18 2.68
C VAL A 301 5.35 -17.77 1.60
N ALA A 302 5.78 -16.87 0.72
CA ALA A 302 4.98 -16.30 -0.35
C ALA A 302 5.62 -16.51 -1.72
N VAL A 303 4.78 -16.69 -2.73
CA VAL A 303 5.16 -16.64 -4.14
C VAL A 303 4.43 -15.49 -4.82
N ASP A 304 5.10 -14.85 -5.75
CA ASP A 304 4.60 -13.75 -6.57
C ASP A 304 4.92 -14.05 -8.03
N ILE A 305 3.94 -13.97 -8.90
CA ILE A 305 4.10 -14.19 -10.34
C ILE A 305 3.37 -13.09 -11.08
N SER A 306 4.02 -12.50 -12.08
CA SER A 306 3.40 -11.55 -12.99
C SER A 306 3.82 -11.82 -14.43
N HIS A 307 2.89 -11.65 -15.36
CA HIS A 307 3.12 -11.91 -16.78
C HIS A 307 2.32 -10.96 -17.67
N LEU A 308 2.98 -10.34 -18.62
CA LEU A 308 2.34 -9.50 -19.62
C LEU A 308 1.74 -10.39 -20.73
N LEU A 309 0.41 -10.42 -20.82
CA LEU A 309 -0.31 -11.20 -21.84
C LEU A 309 -0.30 -10.51 -23.22
N VAL A 310 -0.55 -9.20 -23.22
CA VAL A 310 -0.60 -8.37 -24.42
C VAL A 310 0.19 -7.10 -24.16
N GLU A 311 1.15 -6.79 -25.03
CA GLU A 311 1.88 -5.53 -24.94
C GLU A 311 1.14 -4.41 -25.68
N SER A 312 1.19 -3.21 -25.11
CA SER A 312 0.63 -2.03 -25.75
C SER A 312 1.43 -1.66 -26.99
N ALA A 313 0.76 -1.52 -28.12
CA ALA A 313 1.39 -1.02 -29.34
C ALA A 313 1.89 0.44 -29.23
N ARG A 314 1.44 1.16 -28.21
CA ARG A 314 1.73 2.61 -28.02
C ARG A 314 2.83 2.87 -26.99
N VAL A 315 2.90 2.04 -25.95
CA VAL A 315 3.83 2.23 -24.83
C VAL A 315 4.54 0.90 -24.57
N PRO A 316 5.77 0.72 -25.04
CA PRO A 316 6.54 -0.51 -24.84
C PRO A 316 6.65 -0.89 -23.35
N GLY A 317 6.48 -2.17 -23.04
CA GLY A 317 6.54 -2.70 -21.70
C GLY A 317 5.30 -2.40 -20.83
N LYS A 318 4.27 -1.78 -21.37
CA LYS A 318 2.93 -1.66 -20.79
C LYS A 318 1.96 -2.55 -21.57
N GLY A 319 0.79 -2.81 -21.00
CA GLY A 319 -0.19 -3.67 -21.68
C GLY A 319 -1.14 -4.34 -20.70
N LEU A 320 -1.80 -5.39 -21.14
CA LEU A 320 -2.62 -6.27 -20.30
C LEU A 320 -1.74 -7.38 -19.71
N GLY A 321 -1.80 -7.56 -18.42
CA GLY A 321 -1.07 -8.63 -17.73
C GLY A 321 -1.89 -9.27 -16.64
N LEU A 322 -1.41 -10.41 -16.18
CA LEU A 322 -1.92 -11.12 -15.03
C LEU A 322 -0.89 -11.07 -13.88
N TYR A 323 -1.40 -11.22 -12.67
CA TYR A 323 -0.57 -11.38 -11.47
C TYR A 323 -1.24 -12.36 -10.50
N VAL A 324 -0.40 -13.06 -9.76
CA VAL A 324 -0.82 -13.98 -8.69
C VAL A 324 0.16 -13.83 -7.54
N LYS A 325 -0.39 -13.75 -6.33
CA LYS A 325 0.35 -13.88 -5.08
C LYS A 325 -0.32 -14.96 -4.25
N ALA A 326 0.46 -15.88 -3.70
CA ALA A 326 -0.03 -16.87 -2.78
C ALA A 326 0.95 -17.02 -1.62
N ALA A 327 0.43 -17.23 -0.42
CA ALA A 327 1.26 -17.41 0.75
C ALA A 327 0.70 -18.47 1.69
N ILE A 328 1.60 -19.07 2.46
CA ILE A 328 1.31 -19.96 3.58
C ILE A 328 2.06 -19.45 4.81
N ALA A 329 1.45 -19.62 5.98
CA ALA A 329 2.04 -19.25 7.26
C ALA A 329 1.75 -20.31 8.32
N ASP A 330 2.35 -20.15 9.50
CA ASP A 330 2.19 -21.07 10.65
C ASP A 330 0.74 -21.17 11.14
N GLY A 331 -0.06 -20.10 11.01
CA GLY A 331 -1.46 -20.02 11.47
C GLY A 331 -1.62 -19.73 12.97
N ASN A 332 -0.53 -19.78 13.74
CA ASN A 332 -0.50 -19.41 15.15
C ASN A 332 0.95 -19.13 15.60
N PRO A 333 1.37 -17.90 15.90
CA PRO A 333 0.52 -16.72 16.16
C PRO A 333 0.05 -15.96 14.93
N ASN A 334 0.46 -16.29 13.70
CA ASN A 334 -0.05 -15.62 12.52
C ASN A 334 -1.54 -15.95 12.30
N PRO A 335 -2.45 -14.95 12.31
CA PRO A 335 -3.87 -15.22 12.15
C PRO A 335 -4.25 -15.66 10.72
N VAL A 336 -3.45 -15.32 9.71
CA VAL A 336 -3.67 -15.72 8.32
C VAL A 336 -2.80 -16.93 8.00
N LYS A 337 -3.41 -18.09 7.85
CA LYS A 337 -2.74 -19.36 7.55
C LYS A 337 -2.40 -19.53 6.08
N ARG A 338 -3.30 -19.09 5.20
CA ARG A 338 -3.11 -19.11 3.74
C ARG A 338 -3.71 -17.86 3.12
N SER A 339 -3.09 -17.37 2.07
CA SER A 339 -3.65 -16.28 1.28
C SER A 339 -3.47 -16.49 -0.21
N PHE A 340 -4.42 -16.00 -0.97
CA PHE A 340 -4.36 -15.95 -2.41
C PHE A 340 -4.86 -14.58 -2.88
N VAL A 341 -4.12 -13.97 -3.78
CA VAL A 341 -4.49 -12.72 -4.46
C VAL A 341 -4.11 -12.86 -5.93
N GLY A 342 -5.04 -12.62 -6.82
CA GLY A 342 -4.74 -12.72 -8.24
C GLY A 342 -5.71 -11.92 -9.09
N GLY A 343 -5.28 -11.57 -10.29
CA GLY A 343 -6.12 -10.79 -11.17
C GLY A 343 -5.45 -10.40 -12.47
N VAL A 344 -6.14 -9.52 -13.18
CA VAL A 344 -5.67 -8.90 -14.42
C VAL A 344 -5.63 -7.39 -14.27
N ALA A 345 -4.64 -6.77 -14.88
CA ALA A 345 -4.54 -5.32 -14.93
C ALA A 345 -4.02 -4.87 -16.29
N GLY A 346 -4.52 -3.75 -16.76
CA GLY A 346 -4.18 -3.18 -18.06
C GLY A 346 -3.70 -1.75 -17.95
N HIS A 347 -2.69 -1.39 -18.74
CA HIS A 347 -2.18 -0.03 -18.85
C HIS A 347 -1.87 0.29 -20.32
N ALA A 348 -2.31 1.45 -20.79
CA ALA A 348 -2.08 1.93 -22.15
C ALA A 348 -2.65 1.03 -23.26
N ILE A 349 -3.73 0.30 -22.98
CA ILE A 349 -4.39 -0.60 -23.95
C ILE A 349 -5.79 -0.11 -24.35
N VAL A 350 -6.37 0.86 -23.63
CA VAL A 350 -7.68 1.42 -23.96
C VAL A 350 -7.56 2.29 -25.22
N PRO A 351 -8.35 2.04 -26.27
CA PRO A 351 -8.30 2.82 -27.48
C PRO A 351 -8.56 4.32 -27.23
N GLY A 352 -7.71 5.20 -27.72
CA GLY A 352 -7.82 6.64 -27.51
C GLY A 352 -7.31 7.16 -26.16
N GLN A 353 -7.02 6.28 -25.20
CA GLN A 353 -6.63 6.64 -23.83
C GLN A 353 -5.28 5.97 -23.44
N PRO A 354 -4.15 6.51 -23.90
CA PRO A 354 -2.84 5.86 -23.73
C PRO A 354 -2.30 5.93 -22.28
N LEU A 355 -2.87 6.77 -21.44
CA LEU A 355 -2.46 6.93 -20.05
C LEU A 355 -3.36 6.15 -19.07
N ASP A 356 -4.53 5.71 -19.52
CA ASP A 356 -5.48 5.02 -18.66
C ASP A 356 -5.01 3.63 -18.25
N TYR A 357 -5.47 3.21 -17.08
CA TYR A 357 -5.20 1.88 -16.57
C TYR A 357 -6.37 1.38 -15.73
N PHE A 358 -6.48 0.07 -15.62
CA PHE A 358 -7.53 -0.60 -14.87
C PHE A 358 -7.02 -1.89 -14.24
N GLY A 359 -7.78 -2.44 -13.33
CA GLY A 359 -7.53 -3.74 -12.75
C GLY A 359 -8.79 -4.37 -12.22
N VAL A 360 -8.81 -5.71 -12.27
CA VAL A 360 -9.79 -6.56 -11.61
C VAL A 360 -9.02 -7.64 -10.88
N GLY A 361 -9.30 -7.82 -9.59
CA GLY A 361 -8.62 -8.81 -8.77
C GLY A 361 -9.57 -9.52 -7.83
N TYR A 362 -9.21 -10.73 -7.46
CA TYR A 362 -9.84 -11.55 -6.42
C TYR A 362 -8.84 -11.82 -5.32
N PHE A 363 -9.30 -11.82 -4.08
CA PHE A 363 -8.51 -12.22 -2.92
C PHE A 363 -9.26 -13.23 -2.05
N PHE A 364 -8.48 -14.06 -1.36
CA PHE A 364 -8.95 -15.03 -0.39
C PHE A 364 -7.94 -15.14 0.75
N PHE A 365 -8.42 -14.99 1.98
CA PHE A 365 -7.64 -15.16 3.21
C PHE A 365 -8.27 -16.24 4.06
N ASN A 366 -7.53 -17.34 4.22
CA ASN A 366 -7.88 -18.40 5.13
C ASN A 366 -7.26 -18.11 6.50
N PHE A 367 -8.11 -17.88 7.47
CA PHE A 367 -7.67 -17.67 8.85
C PHE A 367 -7.34 -18.99 9.53
N SER A 368 -6.52 -18.89 10.59
CA SER A 368 -6.07 -20.07 11.33
C SER A 368 -7.22 -20.83 11.98
N ASP A 369 -7.08 -22.16 12.04
CA ASP A 369 -8.08 -23.03 12.67
C ASP A 369 -8.19 -22.72 14.17
N GLU A 370 -7.05 -22.37 14.80
CA GLU A 370 -6.96 -21.98 16.21
C GLU A 370 -7.78 -20.71 16.49
N LEU A 371 -7.65 -19.68 15.64
CA LEU A 371 -8.43 -18.46 15.74
C LEU A 371 -9.92 -18.73 15.51
N GLN A 372 -10.27 -19.52 14.49
CA GLN A 372 -11.67 -19.87 14.20
C GLN A 372 -12.30 -20.64 15.36
N ASN A 373 -11.59 -21.61 15.92
CA ASN A 373 -12.04 -22.39 17.07
C ASN A 373 -12.19 -21.53 18.35
N ALA A 374 -11.26 -20.60 18.59
CA ALA A 374 -11.32 -19.70 19.72
C ALA A 374 -12.54 -18.77 19.67
N VAL A 375 -12.97 -18.34 18.50
CA VAL A 375 -14.13 -17.47 18.31
C VAL A 375 -15.44 -18.26 18.25
N ALA A 376 -15.42 -19.55 17.87
CA ALA A 376 -16.60 -20.39 17.66
C ALA A 376 -17.64 -20.37 18.81
N PRO A 377 -17.26 -20.29 20.12
CA PRO A 377 -18.23 -20.22 21.21
C PRO A 377 -19.06 -18.92 21.27
N VAL A 378 -18.56 -17.83 20.66
CA VAL A 378 -19.17 -16.48 20.74
C VAL A 378 -19.68 -15.98 19.40
N GLY A 379 -19.32 -16.65 18.31
CA GLY A 379 -19.74 -16.25 16.97
C GLY A 379 -19.20 -17.15 15.85
N ARG A 380 -19.57 -16.82 14.63
CA ARG A 380 -19.02 -17.49 13.44
C ARG A 380 -17.87 -16.66 12.89
N PHE A 381 -16.71 -17.27 12.76
CA PHE A 381 -15.56 -16.68 12.11
C PHE A 381 -15.14 -17.56 10.93
N ASN A 382 -15.28 -17.00 9.74
CA ASN A 382 -15.02 -17.67 8.46
C ASN A 382 -13.75 -17.10 7.81
N ASP A 383 -13.45 -17.57 6.63
CA ASP A 383 -12.48 -16.97 5.74
C ASP A 383 -13.03 -15.68 5.12
N GLU A 384 -12.15 -14.74 4.78
CA GLU A 384 -12.53 -13.51 4.10
C GLU A 384 -12.10 -13.55 2.64
N GLN A 385 -13.00 -13.14 1.75
CA GLN A 385 -12.72 -13.09 0.32
C GLN A 385 -13.42 -11.92 -0.34
N GLY A 386 -12.92 -11.52 -1.49
CA GLY A 386 -13.55 -10.43 -2.21
C GLY A 386 -12.99 -10.21 -3.62
N ILE A 387 -13.67 -9.33 -4.31
CA ILE A 387 -13.28 -8.85 -5.65
C ILE A 387 -13.18 -7.33 -5.59
N GLU A 388 -12.16 -6.79 -6.20
CA GLU A 388 -12.05 -5.37 -6.46
C GLU A 388 -11.84 -5.12 -7.94
N ALA A 389 -12.54 -4.12 -8.48
CA ALA A 389 -12.35 -3.60 -9.82
C ALA A 389 -12.14 -2.09 -9.75
N TYR A 390 -11.20 -1.57 -10.53
CA TYR A 390 -11.02 -0.13 -10.69
C TYR A 390 -10.74 0.25 -12.13
N TYR A 391 -11.12 1.48 -12.49
CA TYR A 391 -10.72 2.14 -13.73
C TYR A 391 -10.20 3.53 -13.42
N ALA A 392 -8.98 3.82 -13.84
CA ALA A 392 -8.31 5.10 -13.69
C ALA A 392 -8.28 5.82 -15.04
N PHE A 393 -9.12 6.84 -15.17
CA PHE A 393 -9.10 7.79 -16.27
C PHE A 393 -8.02 8.84 -16.01
N VAL A 394 -7.09 8.99 -16.94
CA VAL A 394 -5.91 9.85 -16.82
C VAL A 394 -5.89 10.86 -17.98
N PRO A 395 -6.70 11.95 -17.89
CA PRO A 395 -6.79 12.94 -18.95
C PRO A 395 -5.46 13.68 -19.17
N THR A 396 -4.65 13.80 -18.11
CA THR A 396 -3.33 14.42 -18.14
C THR A 396 -2.39 13.65 -17.22
N PRO A 397 -1.05 13.72 -17.40
CA PRO A 397 -0.09 13.00 -16.56
C PRO A 397 -0.18 13.32 -15.06
N TRP A 398 -0.65 14.50 -14.71
CA TRP A 398 -0.77 14.98 -13.34
C TRP A 398 -2.14 14.74 -12.68
N LEU A 399 -3.20 14.41 -13.45
CA LEU A 399 -4.57 14.20 -12.94
C LEU A 399 -5.04 12.77 -13.21
N ARG A 400 -5.54 12.11 -12.17
CA ARG A 400 -6.17 10.79 -12.24
C ARG A 400 -7.52 10.82 -11.55
N LEU A 401 -8.52 10.31 -12.23
CA LEU A 401 -9.88 10.11 -11.74
C LEU A 401 -10.15 8.61 -11.73
N THR A 402 -10.39 8.03 -10.57
CA THR A 402 -10.56 6.57 -10.46
C THR A 402 -11.93 6.23 -9.90
N ALA A 403 -12.67 5.38 -10.61
CA ALA A 403 -13.83 4.69 -10.07
C ALA A 403 -13.38 3.32 -9.50
N ASN A 404 -13.94 2.95 -8.36
CA ASN A 404 -13.64 1.71 -7.64
C ASN A 404 -14.93 0.99 -7.23
N LEU A 405 -14.93 -0.31 -7.35
CA LEU A 405 -16.02 -1.19 -6.93
C LEU A 405 -15.43 -2.39 -6.21
N GLN A 406 -15.95 -2.70 -5.03
CA GLN A 406 -15.54 -3.87 -4.25
C GLN A 406 -16.76 -4.69 -3.85
N TRP A 407 -16.61 -6.00 -3.89
CA TRP A 407 -17.46 -6.97 -3.21
C TRP A 407 -16.61 -7.73 -2.19
N VAL A 408 -17.08 -7.79 -0.95
CA VAL A 408 -16.37 -8.51 0.12
C VAL A 408 -17.36 -9.42 0.84
N ASN A 409 -16.95 -10.64 1.07
CA ASN A 409 -17.60 -11.57 2.00
C ASN A 409 -16.78 -11.58 3.29
N PRO A 410 -17.25 -10.90 4.37
CA PRO A 410 -16.48 -10.70 5.59
C PRO A 410 -16.20 -11.99 6.35
N ALA A 411 -15.09 -12.01 7.10
CA ALA A 411 -14.75 -13.11 8.01
C ALA A 411 -15.77 -13.29 9.14
N ASN A 412 -16.40 -12.22 9.61
CA ASN A 412 -17.50 -12.34 10.56
C ASN A 412 -18.73 -12.93 9.88
N GLY A 413 -19.00 -14.20 10.13
CA GLY A 413 -20.12 -14.93 9.50
C GLY A 413 -21.52 -14.44 9.91
N ALA A 414 -21.66 -13.49 10.83
CA ALA A 414 -22.91 -12.79 11.13
C ALA A 414 -23.19 -11.64 10.14
N ASN A 415 -22.17 -11.15 9.44
CA ASN A 415 -22.31 -10.06 8.48
C ASN A 415 -22.65 -10.62 7.09
N PRO A 416 -23.59 -10.00 6.35
CA PRO A 416 -23.81 -10.32 4.95
C PRO A 416 -22.63 -9.85 4.09
N SER A 417 -22.55 -10.37 2.87
CA SER A 417 -21.65 -9.83 1.87
C SER A 417 -21.93 -8.35 1.60
N VAL A 418 -20.87 -7.57 1.44
CA VAL A 418 -20.94 -6.13 1.29
C VAL A 418 -20.50 -5.70 -0.11
N TRP A 419 -21.14 -4.67 -0.63
CA TRP A 419 -20.73 -3.96 -1.83
C TRP A 419 -20.35 -2.53 -1.48
N LEU A 420 -19.16 -2.12 -1.91
CA LEU A 420 -18.63 -0.78 -1.71
C LEU A 420 -18.31 -0.16 -3.07
N GLY A 421 -18.64 1.11 -3.23
CA GLY A 421 -18.29 1.91 -4.38
C GLY A 421 -17.51 3.15 -3.97
N GLY A 422 -16.62 3.63 -4.82
CA GLY A 422 -15.82 4.80 -4.49
C GLY A 422 -15.28 5.56 -5.68
N LEU A 423 -14.95 6.82 -5.41
CA LEU A 423 -14.30 7.73 -6.35
C LEU A 423 -13.01 8.26 -5.73
N ARG A 424 -11.95 8.34 -6.53
CA ARG A 424 -10.67 8.91 -6.13
C ARG A 424 -10.23 9.95 -7.16
N VAL A 425 -9.79 11.09 -6.66
CA VAL A 425 -9.11 12.11 -7.44
C VAL A 425 -7.69 12.24 -6.93
N ARG A 426 -6.70 12.03 -7.78
CA ARG A 426 -5.29 12.22 -7.45
C ARG A 426 -4.67 13.26 -8.37
N VAL A 427 -4.01 14.23 -7.76
CA VAL A 427 -3.18 15.25 -8.42
C VAL A 427 -1.73 15.00 -8.02
N ALA A 428 -0.85 14.85 -9.00
CA ALA A 428 0.58 14.57 -8.80
C ALA A 428 1.44 15.64 -9.46
N PHE A 429 2.52 16.07 -8.78
CA PHE A 429 3.43 17.12 -9.19
C PHE A 429 4.87 16.64 -9.22
#